data_d29e8426513e7c76a46f25c5aa441c60
#
_entry.id   d29e8426513e7c76a46f25c5aa441c60
#
_cell.length_a   1.000
_cell.length_b   1.000
_cell.length_c   1.000
_cell.angle_alpha   90.00
_cell.angle_beta   90.00
_cell.angle_gamma   90.00
#
_symmetry.space_group_name_H-M   'P 1'
#
loop_
_entity.id
_entity.type
_entity.pdbx_description
1 polymer ?
#
loop_
_entity_poly.entity_id
_entity_poly.type
_entity_poly.pdbx_seq_one_letter_code
_entity_poly.pdbx_strand_id
1 'polypeptide(L)'
;SDYRIERYSNGATNSSAGGITTLSGMLASGDAFVLTNGETDTTSTFGFCDPILLAMADVAEPNGSYPTPMHMNGNDAMVLTKNGDIIDVIGKVGENPAVQDPNGSTGAWTDDPSAGFTDANGGTWWTANHTLIRKSAVLKGDNNGIDLFDPSAEWDSLPAPNWSNLGSHTCDCQGTSAVNETNEISYIMYPNPANSGASVIINATEKIERIELINILGAKVLSTPNTTILTSDLAKGTYIVSIQFSDGRQADNKLIVE
;
A
#
# COMPACT_ATOMS: atom_id res chain seq x y z
N SER A 1 -11.87 11.98 2.25
CA SER A 1 -10.53 11.62 1.79
C SER A 1 -10.00 12.70 0.86
N ASP A 2 -8.73 12.99 0.99
CA ASP A 2 -8.05 14.01 0.18
C ASP A 2 -7.38 13.38 -1.05
N TYR A 3 -7.55 12.07 -1.24
CA TYR A 3 -6.97 11.32 -2.35
C TYR A 3 -7.96 11.22 -3.52
N ARG A 4 -7.42 11.34 -4.76
CA ARG A 4 -8.18 11.20 -6.00
C ARG A 4 -7.38 10.42 -7.03
N ILE A 5 -8.07 9.63 -7.84
CA ILE A 5 -7.56 9.11 -9.11
C ILE A 5 -8.11 10.01 -10.22
N GLU A 6 -7.22 10.45 -11.10
CA GLU A 6 -7.54 11.37 -12.20
C GLU A 6 -7.03 10.80 -13.52
N ARG A 7 -7.88 10.76 -14.55
CA ARG A 7 -7.53 10.34 -15.90
C ARG A 7 -7.32 11.55 -16.81
N TYR A 8 -6.19 11.59 -17.48
CA TYR A 8 -5.82 12.55 -18.50
C TYR A 8 -5.87 11.88 -19.86
N SER A 9 -6.99 12.01 -20.55
CA SER A 9 -7.28 11.23 -21.75
C SER A 9 -6.47 11.68 -22.96
N ASN A 10 -5.83 10.73 -23.67
CA ASN A 10 -5.24 10.92 -24.99
C ASN A 10 -4.31 12.16 -25.08
N GLY A 11 -3.45 12.37 -24.12
CA GLY A 11 -2.52 13.49 -24.10
C GLY A 11 -3.11 14.82 -23.60
N ALA A 12 -4.25 14.79 -22.94
CA ALA A 12 -4.81 15.98 -22.31
C ALA A 12 -3.89 16.51 -21.19
N THR A 13 -3.90 17.83 -21.02
CA THR A 13 -3.17 18.53 -19.94
C THR A 13 -4.02 18.78 -18.70
N ASN A 14 -5.31 18.44 -18.77
CA ASN A 14 -6.25 18.51 -17.67
C ASN A 14 -7.02 17.19 -17.59
N SER A 15 -7.38 16.79 -16.39
CA SER A 15 -8.23 15.62 -16.20
C SER A 15 -9.61 15.83 -16.83
N SER A 16 -10.18 14.75 -17.38
CA SER A 16 -11.50 14.79 -17.99
C SER A 16 -12.58 15.11 -16.95
N ALA A 17 -13.66 15.80 -17.32
CA ALA A 17 -14.79 16.17 -16.42
C ALA A 17 -15.44 14.90 -15.89
N GLY A 18 -15.41 13.83 -15.98
CA GLY A 18 -15.87 12.60 -15.31
C GLY A 18 -14.72 11.66 -14.96
N GLY A 19 -13.50 12.03 -15.35
CA GLY A 19 -12.30 11.22 -15.15
C GLY A 19 -11.67 11.39 -13.77
N ILE A 20 -12.43 11.77 -12.75
CA ILE A 20 -11.94 11.99 -11.39
C ILE A 20 -12.79 11.19 -10.43
N THR A 21 -12.15 10.33 -9.64
CA THR A 21 -12.79 9.63 -8.53
C THR A 21 -12.11 10.01 -7.23
N THR A 22 -12.90 10.51 -6.27
CA THR A 22 -12.42 10.74 -4.92
C THR A 22 -12.46 9.43 -4.14
N LEU A 23 -11.31 9.03 -3.62
CA LEU A 23 -11.20 7.82 -2.83
C LEU A 23 -11.71 8.06 -1.41
N SER A 24 -12.40 7.10 -0.83
CA SER A 24 -12.92 7.15 0.53
C SER A 24 -12.67 5.81 1.24
N GLY A 25 -12.58 5.86 2.55
CA GLY A 25 -12.30 4.68 3.36
C GLY A 25 -10.99 4.80 4.13
N MET A 26 -10.54 3.68 4.66
CA MET A 26 -9.27 3.53 5.37
C MET A 26 -8.49 2.40 4.73
N LEU A 27 -7.21 2.64 4.49
CA LEU A 27 -6.25 1.65 4.02
C LEU A 27 -5.36 1.25 5.19
N ALA A 28 -5.34 -0.02 5.54
CA ALA A 28 -4.46 -0.54 6.58
C ALA A 28 -3.01 -0.61 6.06
N SER A 29 -2.05 -0.68 6.98
CA SER A 29 -0.65 -0.89 6.59
C SER A 29 -0.49 -2.26 5.91
N GLY A 30 0.13 -2.28 4.74
CA GLY A 30 0.33 -3.50 3.94
C GLY A 30 -0.86 -3.90 3.07
N ASP A 31 -1.92 -3.12 3.07
CA ASP A 31 -3.12 -3.33 2.27
C ASP A 31 -3.07 -2.51 0.95
N ALA A 32 -3.87 -2.90 -0.04
CA ALA A 32 -4.00 -2.22 -1.32
C ALA A 32 -5.46 -1.88 -1.60
N PHE A 33 -5.70 -0.65 -2.05
CA PHE A 33 -7.03 -0.15 -2.37
C PHE A 33 -7.40 -0.53 -3.81
N VAL A 34 -8.51 -1.22 -3.99
CA VAL A 34 -8.98 -1.72 -5.29
C VAL A 34 -10.11 -0.85 -5.82
N LEU A 35 -9.87 -0.22 -6.96
CA LEU A 35 -10.86 0.54 -7.71
C LEU A 35 -11.18 -0.22 -9.01
N THR A 36 -12.46 -0.42 -9.32
CA THR A 36 -12.90 -1.12 -10.52
C THR A 36 -13.95 -0.33 -11.29
N ASN A 37 -14.11 -0.67 -12.57
CA ASN A 37 -15.32 -0.36 -13.32
C ASN A 37 -16.48 -1.14 -12.70
N GLY A 38 -17.57 -0.48 -12.38
CA GLY A 38 -18.77 -1.10 -11.80
C GLY A 38 -19.82 -1.54 -12.80
N GLU A 39 -19.50 -1.57 -14.11
CA GLU A 39 -20.45 -1.94 -15.16
C GLU A 39 -20.76 -3.43 -15.10
N THR A 40 -22.03 -3.76 -14.92
CA THR A 40 -22.52 -5.15 -14.84
C THR A 40 -23.32 -5.59 -16.07
N ASP A 41 -23.62 -4.68 -16.99
CA ASP A 41 -24.28 -5.01 -18.24
C ASP A 41 -23.27 -5.58 -19.24
N THR A 42 -23.39 -6.86 -19.53
CA THR A 42 -22.52 -7.57 -20.48
C THR A 42 -22.65 -7.07 -21.92
N THR A 43 -23.66 -6.26 -22.22
CA THR A 43 -23.88 -5.65 -23.54
C THR A 43 -23.37 -4.21 -23.61
N SER A 44 -22.85 -3.67 -22.52
CA SER A 44 -22.32 -2.32 -22.46
C SER A 44 -21.15 -2.12 -23.43
N THR A 45 -21.20 -1.03 -24.19
CA THR A 45 -20.12 -0.64 -25.11
C THR A 45 -18.91 -0.03 -24.39
N PHE A 46 -19.07 0.29 -23.11
CA PHE A 46 -18.01 0.93 -22.29
C PHE A 46 -17.21 -0.08 -21.45
N GLY A 47 -17.43 -1.36 -21.66
CA GLY A 47 -16.77 -2.44 -20.96
C GLY A 47 -17.65 -3.03 -19.87
N PHE A 48 -17.38 -4.28 -19.57
CA PHE A 48 -18.03 -5.09 -18.55
C PHE A 48 -17.01 -5.45 -17.48
N CYS A 49 -17.37 -5.28 -16.23
CA CYS A 49 -16.52 -5.69 -15.13
C CYS A 49 -16.74 -7.17 -14.81
N ASP A 50 -15.68 -7.95 -14.81
CA ASP A 50 -15.76 -9.35 -14.36
C ASP A 50 -16.26 -9.38 -12.90
N PRO A 51 -17.26 -10.24 -12.58
CA PRO A 51 -17.79 -10.37 -11.23
C PRO A 51 -16.72 -10.68 -10.16
N ILE A 52 -15.63 -11.36 -10.53
CA ILE A 52 -14.50 -11.63 -9.62
C ILE A 52 -13.80 -10.33 -9.27
N LEU A 53 -13.53 -9.46 -10.23
CA LEU A 53 -12.93 -8.14 -9.99
C LEU A 53 -13.86 -7.26 -9.16
N LEU A 54 -15.15 -7.26 -9.49
CA LEU A 54 -16.12 -6.46 -8.77
C LEU A 54 -16.23 -6.90 -7.29
N ALA A 55 -16.09 -8.18 -7.02
CA ALA A 55 -16.09 -8.70 -5.65
C ALA A 55 -14.85 -8.32 -4.83
N MET A 56 -13.77 -7.91 -5.49
CA MET A 56 -12.52 -7.46 -4.84
C MET A 56 -12.47 -5.95 -4.63
N ALA A 57 -13.43 -5.19 -5.18
CA ALA A 57 -13.39 -3.74 -5.19
C ALA A 57 -13.70 -3.13 -3.83
N ASP A 58 -12.85 -2.20 -3.37
CA ASP A 58 -13.18 -1.25 -2.29
C ASP A 58 -14.13 -0.17 -2.79
N VAL A 59 -13.93 0.25 -4.05
CA VAL A 59 -14.82 1.17 -4.77
C VAL A 59 -15.05 0.65 -6.18
N ALA A 60 -16.32 0.47 -6.54
CA ALA A 60 -16.76 0.26 -7.90
C ALA A 60 -17.37 1.55 -8.47
N GLU A 61 -16.91 1.97 -9.64
CA GLU A 61 -17.49 3.10 -10.33
C GLU A 61 -18.99 2.84 -10.64
N PRO A 62 -19.86 3.86 -10.63
CA PRO A 62 -21.27 3.65 -10.88
C PRO A 62 -21.53 2.97 -12.23
N ASN A 63 -22.37 1.95 -12.23
CA ASN A 63 -22.82 1.25 -13.44
C ASN A 63 -23.34 2.23 -14.50
N GLY A 64 -22.92 2.08 -15.74
CA GLY A 64 -23.30 2.94 -16.86
C GLY A 64 -22.66 4.34 -16.85
N SER A 65 -21.77 4.64 -15.92
CA SER A 65 -21.06 5.93 -15.89
C SER A 65 -19.91 5.96 -16.89
N TYR A 66 -19.87 6.99 -17.71
CA TYR A 66 -18.79 7.28 -18.65
C TYR A 66 -18.67 8.80 -18.86
N PRO A 67 -17.44 9.34 -18.90
CA PRO A 67 -16.16 8.69 -18.60
C PRO A 67 -15.90 8.59 -17.08
N THR A 68 -15.15 7.57 -16.67
CA THR A 68 -14.55 7.46 -15.33
C THR A 68 -13.07 7.16 -15.45
N PRO A 69 -12.27 7.24 -14.38
CA PRO A 69 -10.87 6.83 -14.42
C PRO A 69 -10.67 5.39 -14.93
N MET A 70 -11.62 4.50 -14.65
CA MET A 70 -11.55 3.09 -15.05
C MET A 70 -11.82 2.83 -16.55
N HIS A 71 -12.06 3.87 -17.34
CA HIS A 71 -12.14 3.77 -18.80
C HIS A 71 -10.81 4.09 -19.49
N MET A 72 -9.71 3.97 -18.77
CA MET A 72 -8.36 4.02 -19.35
C MET A 72 -8.17 2.87 -20.34
N ASN A 73 -7.42 3.11 -21.41
CA ASN A 73 -7.16 2.12 -22.47
C ASN A 73 -5.67 1.95 -22.82
N GLY A 74 -4.78 2.51 -21.99
CA GLY A 74 -3.33 2.35 -22.11
C GLY A 74 -2.58 3.54 -22.69
N ASN A 75 -3.27 4.52 -23.27
CA ASN A 75 -2.69 5.78 -23.74
C ASN A 75 -3.09 7.00 -22.91
N ASP A 76 -3.81 6.79 -21.84
CA ASP A 76 -4.21 7.80 -20.88
C ASP A 76 -3.19 7.91 -19.74
N ALA A 77 -2.80 9.09 -19.34
CA ALA A 77 -2.06 9.24 -18.09
C ALA A 77 -3.02 9.12 -16.91
N MET A 78 -2.62 8.31 -15.92
CA MET A 78 -3.37 8.06 -14.68
C MET A 78 -2.61 8.67 -13.51
N VAL A 79 -3.24 9.56 -12.78
CA VAL A 79 -2.60 10.35 -11.72
C VAL A 79 -3.30 10.12 -10.39
N LEU A 80 -2.52 9.78 -9.37
CA LEU A 80 -2.97 9.76 -7.98
C LEU A 80 -2.58 11.10 -7.34
N THR A 81 -3.58 11.82 -6.84
CA THR A 81 -3.35 13.09 -6.13
C THR A 81 -3.75 13.01 -4.67
N LYS A 82 -3.12 13.87 -3.86
CA LYS A 82 -3.50 14.12 -2.47
C LYS A 82 -3.57 15.62 -2.23
N ASN A 83 -4.72 16.14 -1.82
CA ASN A 83 -4.97 17.59 -1.66
C ASN A 83 -4.63 18.42 -2.93
N GLY A 84 -4.65 17.79 -4.10
CA GLY A 84 -4.30 18.42 -5.38
C GLY A 84 -2.84 18.27 -5.78
N ASP A 85 -1.96 17.78 -4.93
CA ASP A 85 -0.58 17.48 -5.26
C ASP A 85 -0.46 16.09 -5.88
N ILE A 86 0.33 15.94 -6.94
CA ILE A 86 0.63 14.64 -7.54
C ILE A 86 1.51 13.84 -6.59
N ILE A 87 1.09 12.61 -6.29
CA ILE A 87 1.87 11.69 -5.46
C ILE A 87 2.29 10.43 -6.22
N ASP A 88 1.62 10.14 -7.34
CA ASP A 88 2.01 9.05 -8.23
C ASP A 88 1.39 9.24 -9.62
N VAL A 89 2.06 8.76 -10.67
CA VAL A 89 1.58 8.82 -12.05
C VAL A 89 1.98 7.57 -12.83
N ILE A 90 1.09 7.12 -13.71
CA ILE A 90 1.36 6.17 -14.79
C ILE A 90 1.14 6.93 -16.09
N GLY A 91 2.14 6.95 -16.97
CA GLY A 91 2.12 7.70 -18.19
C GLY A 91 2.64 9.13 -18.01
N LYS A 92 2.50 9.95 -19.04
CA LYS A 92 2.94 11.35 -19.04
C LYS A 92 1.78 12.28 -19.38
N VAL A 93 1.49 13.19 -18.48
CA VAL A 93 0.45 14.21 -18.70
C VAL A 93 0.81 15.10 -19.87
N GLY A 94 -0.13 15.29 -20.78
CA GLY A 94 0.06 16.09 -21.98
C GLY A 94 0.69 15.35 -23.17
N GLU A 95 1.03 14.06 -23.02
CA GLU A 95 1.55 13.23 -24.10
C GLU A 95 0.56 12.11 -24.48
N ASN A 96 0.28 11.98 -25.78
CA ASN A 96 -0.44 10.83 -26.31
C ASN A 96 0.58 9.87 -26.94
N PRO A 97 0.82 8.69 -26.38
CA PRO A 97 1.77 7.72 -26.94
C PRO A 97 1.25 7.03 -28.21
N ALA A 98 -0.03 7.22 -28.56
CA ALA A 98 -0.68 6.66 -29.75
C ALA A 98 -0.20 7.31 -31.05
N VAL A 99 1.08 7.15 -31.39
CA VAL A 99 1.69 7.83 -32.54
C VAL A 99 1.23 7.20 -33.86
N GLN A 100 0.84 5.93 -33.86
CA GLN A 100 0.43 5.21 -35.05
C GLN A 100 -1.07 5.29 -35.34
N ASP A 101 -1.88 5.71 -34.39
CA ASP A 101 -3.30 5.93 -34.58
C ASP A 101 -3.58 7.40 -34.93
N PRO A 102 -3.99 7.71 -36.17
CA PRO A 102 -4.26 9.10 -36.56
C PRO A 102 -5.44 9.73 -35.80
N ASN A 103 -6.29 8.93 -35.16
CA ASN A 103 -7.37 9.41 -34.30
C ASN A 103 -6.95 9.53 -32.84
N GLY A 104 -5.76 9.06 -32.47
CA GLY A 104 -5.19 9.13 -31.14
C GLY A 104 -5.98 8.39 -30.06
N SER A 105 -6.80 7.42 -30.45
CA SER A 105 -7.69 6.69 -29.55
C SER A 105 -7.16 5.33 -29.09
N THR A 106 -6.11 4.83 -29.75
CA THR A 106 -5.42 3.59 -29.37
C THR A 106 -3.92 3.80 -29.37
N GLY A 107 -3.20 3.06 -28.56
CA GLY A 107 -1.75 3.14 -28.43
C GLY A 107 -1.30 2.92 -27.00
N ALA A 108 0.00 2.92 -26.82
CA ALA A 108 0.59 2.60 -25.53
C ALA A 108 1.97 3.22 -25.34
N TRP A 109 2.38 3.36 -24.08
CA TRP A 109 3.80 3.47 -23.78
C TRP A 109 4.46 2.10 -23.93
N THR A 110 5.71 2.13 -24.41
CA THR A 110 6.54 0.96 -24.71
C THR A 110 7.82 1.00 -23.89
N ASP A 111 8.62 -0.06 -23.97
CA ASP A 111 9.95 -0.12 -23.37
C ASP A 111 11.08 0.32 -24.33
N ASP A 112 10.74 0.93 -25.46
CA ASP A 112 11.71 1.33 -26.49
C ASP A 112 12.18 2.78 -26.33
N PRO A 113 13.41 3.03 -25.84
CA PRO A 113 13.94 4.37 -25.67
C PRO A 113 14.20 5.06 -27.03
N SER A 114 14.38 4.33 -28.13
CA SER A 114 14.59 4.92 -29.47
C SER A 114 13.30 5.54 -30.02
N ALA A 115 12.14 5.06 -29.54
CA ALA A 115 10.82 5.59 -29.85
C ALA A 115 10.32 6.60 -28.78
N GLY A 116 11.15 7.01 -27.83
CA GLY A 116 10.75 7.85 -26.71
C GLY A 116 9.72 7.19 -25.80
N PHE A 117 9.75 5.85 -25.71
CA PHE A 117 8.81 5.02 -24.94
C PHE A 117 7.35 5.09 -25.41
N THR A 118 7.11 5.49 -26.66
CA THR A 118 5.78 5.51 -27.29
C THR A 118 5.70 4.44 -28.39
N ASP A 119 4.53 4.18 -28.94
CA ASP A 119 4.34 3.18 -30.00
C ASP A 119 4.72 3.67 -31.41
N ALA A 120 5.57 4.68 -31.51
CA ALA A 120 5.90 5.40 -32.74
C ALA A 120 6.37 4.52 -33.88
N ASN A 121 7.02 3.39 -33.63
CA ASN A 121 7.61 2.53 -34.66
C ASN A 121 7.22 1.04 -34.49
N GLY A 122 6.03 0.77 -33.94
CA GLY A 122 5.57 -0.60 -33.74
C GLY A 122 6.24 -1.31 -32.54
N GLY A 123 6.68 -0.55 -31.55
CA GLY A 123 7.23 -1.10 -30.30
C GLY A 123 6.22 -1.98 -29.58
N THR A 124 6.70 -2.82 -28.67
CA THR A 124 5.85 -3.67 -27.83
C THR A 124 5.07 -2.81 -26.86
N TRP A 125 3.77 -2.90 -26.88
CA TRP A 125 2.91 -2.19 -25.93
C TRP A 125 3.10 -2.74 -24.52
N TRP A 126 3.24 -1.83 -23.56
CA TRP A 126 3.33 -2.15 -22.14
C TRP A 126 2.07 -1.78 -21.38
N THR A 127 1.45 -0.66 -21.72
CA THR A 127 0.33 -0.12 -20.95
C THR A 127 -1.04 -0.47 -21.51
N ALA A 128 -1.16 -0.75 -22.81
CA ALA A 128 -2.43 -1.16 -23.42
C ALA A 128 -2.56 -2.68 -23.50
N ASN A 129 -3.72 -3.20 -23.10
CA ASN A 129 -4.01 -4.65 -23.06
C ASN A 129 -3.01 -5.47 -22.23
N HIS A 130 -2.47 -4.87 -21.18
CA HIS A 130 -1.54 -5.49 -20.26
C HIS A 130 -1.94 -5.20 -18.82
N THR A 131 -1.43 -6.02 -17.90
CA THR A 131 -1.46 -5.78 -16.47
C THR A 131 -0.09 -5.27 -16.05
N LEU A 132 -0.04 -4.12 -15.40
CA LEU A 132 1.19 -3.56 -14.84
C LEU A 132 1.25 -3.86 -13.35
N ILE A 133 2.38 -4.42 -12.91
CA ILE A 133 2.67 -4.65 -11.50
C ILE A 133 3.89 -3.80 -11.15
N ARG A 134 3.76 -2.91 -10.16
CA ARG A 134 4.89 -2.09 -9.74
C ARG A 134 5.98 -2.98 -9.15
N LYS A 135 7.23 -2.77 -9.53
CA LYS A 135 8.37 -3.52 -9.02
C LYS A 135 8.54 -3.26 -7.53
N SER A 136 8.88 -4.30 -6.76
CA SER A 136 9.03 -4.21 -5.31
C SER A 136 10.09 -3.20 -4.86
N ALA A 137 11.11 -2.97 -5.68
CA ALA A 137 12.18 -2.01 -5.43
C ALA A 137 11.77 -0.54 -5.57
N VAL A 138 10.59 -0.26 -6.13
CA VAL A 138 10.06 1.12 -6.25
C VAL A 138 9.39 1.51 -4.94
N LEU A 139 10.08 2.35 -4.16
CA LEU A 139 9.70 2.66 -2.78
C LEU A 139 8.80 3.89 -2.63
N LYS A 140 8.55 4.60 -3.70
CA LYS A 140 7.69 5.81 -3.71
C LYS A 140 7.05 5.99 -5.08
N GLY A 141 5.91 6.69 -5.12
CA GLY A 141 5.29 7.12 -6.36
C GLY A 141 6.12 8.16 -7.11
N ASP A 142 5.88 8.25 -8.41
CA ASP A 142 6.39 9.32 -9.25
C ASP A 142 5.50 10.56 -9.09
N ASN A 143 6.07 11.66 -8.62
CA ASN A 143 5.34 12.91 -8.41
C ASN A 143 5.60 13.96 -9.51
N ASN A 144 6.26 13.59 -10.59
CA ASN A 144 6.51 14.43 -11.74
C ASN A 144 5.77 13.93 -12.99
N GLY A 145 4.52 14.30 -13.14
CA GLY A 145 3.67 13.82 -14.22
C GLY A 145 4.00 14.33 -15.63
N ILE A 146 5.09 15.08 -15.83
CA ILE A 146 5.45 15.68 -17.13
C ILE A 146 6.84 15.27 -17.66
N ASP A 147 7.60 14.50 -16.93
CA ASP A 147 8.88 13.97 -17.40
C ASP A 147 8.71 12.76 -18.32
N LEU A 148 9.81 12.15 -18.72
CA LEU A 148 9.81 11.01 -19.61
C LEU A 148 9.35 9.76 -18.88
N PHE A 149 8.28 9.13 -19.34
CA PHE A 149 7.75 7.91 -18.76
C PHE A 149 8.31 6.66 -19.45
N ASP A 150 9.20 5.96 -18.76
CA ASP A 150 9.67 4.62 -19.13
C ASP A 150 8.92 3.59 -18.27
N PRO A 151 7.89 2.90 -18.80
CA PRO A 151 7.15 1.93 -17.99
C PRO A 151 8.03 0.78 -17.51
N SER A 152 9.10 0.44 -18.24
CA SER A 152 9.98 -0.66 -17.88
C SER A 152 10.86 -0.37 -16.66
N ALA A 153 11.05 0.89 -16.32
CA ALA A 153 11.85 1.29 -15.17
C ALA A 153 11.17 0.89 -13.85
N GLU A 154 9.86 1.08 -13.75
CA GLU A 154 9.12 0.91 -12.50
C GLU A 154 8.12 -0.25 -12.48
N TRP A 155 7.75 -0.80 -13.63
CA TRP A 155 6.69 -1.77 -13.76
C TRP A 155 7.14 -3.06 -14.42
N ASP A 156 6.51 -4.17 -14.07
CA ASP A 156 6.51 -5.41 -14.83
C ASP A 156 5.22 -5.48 -15.63
N SER A 157 5.32 -5.84 -16.92
CA SER A 157 4.18 -5.93 -17.83
C SER A 157 3.82 -7.40 -18.07
N LEU A 158 2.57 -7.76 -17.80
CA LEU A 158 2.00 -9.09 -18.00
C LEU A 158 0.88 -9.04 -19.02
N PRO A 159 0.68 -10.10 -19.84
CA PRO A 159 -0.46 -10.17 -20.74
C PRO A 159 -1.80 -10.06 -19.97
N ALA A 160 -2.73 -9.31 -20.51
CA ALA A 160 -4.10 -9.25 -20.01
C ALA A 160 -4.93 -10.46 -20.50
N PRO A 161 -5.95 -10.90 -19.76
CA PRO A 161 -6.28 -10.45 -18.42
C PRO A 161 -5.45 -11.17 -17.35
N ASN A 162 -4.81 -10.43 -16.46
CA ASN A 162 -4.12 -11.00 -15.32
C ASN A 162 -4.33 -10.10 -14.10
N TRP A 163 -5.06 -10.57 -13.11
CA TRP A 163 -5.32 -9.84 -11.88
C TRP A 163 -5.02 -10.66 -10.61
N SER A 164 -4.10 -11.64 -10.76
CA SER A 164 -3.74 -12.53 -9.65
C SER A 164 -3.17 -11.81 -8.43
N ASN A 165 -2.60 -10.61 -8.63
CA ASN A 165 -2.01 -9.77 -7.58
C ASN A 165 -2.91 -8.61 -7.18
N LEU A 166 -4.13 -8.49 -7.73
CA LEU A 166 -5.03 -7.40 -7.39
C LEU A 166 -5.38 -7.45 -5.89
N GLY A 167 -5.39 -6.30 -5.24
CA GLY A 167 -5.61 -6.18 -3.80
C GLY A 167 -4.38 -6.48 -2.93
N SER A 168 -3.22 -6.70 -3.53
CA SER A 168 -1.97 -6.90 -2.79
C SER A 168 -0.77 -6.33 -3.55
N HIS A 169 0.24 -5.87 -2.82
CA HIS A 169 1.51 -5.46 -3.39
C HIS A 169 2.66 -5.82 -2.46
N THR A 170 3.72 -6.39 -3.03
CA THR A 170 4.97 -6.63 -2.29
C THR A 170 5.93 -5.49 -2.55
N CYS A 171 6.36 -4.81 -1.50
CA CYS A 171 7.31 -3.71 -1.56
C CYS A 171 8.55 -4.04 -0.74
N ASP A 172 9.73 -3.74 -1.29
CA ASP A 172 10.98 -3.75 -0.53
C ASP A 172 11.08 -2.51 0.38
N CYS A 173 9.93 -1.95 0.74
CA CYS A 173 9.76 -0.81 1.62
C CYS A 173 10.15 -1.15 3.06
N GLN A 174 11.36 -1.63 3.26
CA GLN A 174 11.94 -1.75 4.57
C GLN A 174 12.08 -0.32 5.09
N GLY A 175 11.01 0.19 5.67
CA GLY A 175 11.08 1.45 6.38
C GLY A 175 12.23 1.37 7.37
N THR A 176 13.06 2.40 7.43
CA THR A 176 14.06 2.58 8.47
C THR A 176 13.43 2.77 9.87
N SER A 177 12.18 2.38 10.00
CA SER A 177 11.37 2.24 11.22
C SER A 177 10.72 0.87 11.33
N ALA A 178 11.02 -0.08 10.45
CA ALA A 178 10.73 -1.47 10.74
C ALA A 178 11.64 -1.87 11.89
N VAL A 179 11.09 -2.00 13.07
CA VAL A 179 11.58 -3.01 14.01
C VAL A 179 11.80 -4.26 13.16
N ASN A 180 13.05 -4.68 13.03
CA ASN A 180 13.40 -5.94 12.36
C ASN A 180 12.65 -7.06 13.06
N GLU A 181 11.49 -7.47 12.56
CA GLU A 181 10.81 -8.70 12.99
C GLU A 181 11.53 -9.98 12.53
N THR A 182 12.74 -9.87 12.03
CA THR A 182 13.58 -11.04 11.70
C THR A 182 14.38 -11.57 12.88
N ASN A 183 13.86 -11.39 14.08
CA ASN A 183 14.22 -12.15 15.26
C ASN A 183 13.11 -11.95 16.28
N GLU A 184 11.99 -12.63 16.09
CA GLU A 184 11.00 -12.75 17.16
C GLU A 184 11.72 -13.24 18.41
N ILE A 185 11.84 -12.35 19.40
CA ILE A 185 12.30 -12.76 20.71
C ILE A 185 11.16 -13.59 21.29
N SER A 186 11.34 -14.90 21.32
CA SER A 186 10.37 -15.78 21.94
C SER A 186 10.47 -15.61 23.44
N TYR A 187 9.45 -15.04 24.04
CA TYR A 187 9.29 -15.00 25.49
C TYR A 187 7.84 -15.24 25.88
N ILE A 188 7.67 -15.70 27.10
CA ILE A 188 6.35 -15.88 27.72
C ILE A 188 6.32 -15.13 29.04
N MET A 189 5.16 -14.55 29.36
CA MET A 189 4.90 -13.85 30.61
C MET A 189 3.63 -14.41 31.24
N TYR A 190 3.74 -14.95 32.43
CA TYR A 190 2.61 -15.57 33.11
C TYR A 190 2.74 -15.51 34.66
N PRO A 191 1.62 -15.50 35.39
CA PRO A 191 0.25 -15.31 34.91
C PRO A 191 0.01 -13.88 34.41
N ASN A 192 -0.84 -13.74 33.40
CA ASN A 192 -1.34 -12.44 32.92
C ASN A 192 -2.77 -12.65 32.40
N PRO A 193 -3.81 -12.11 33.03
CA PRO A 193 -3.78 -11.27 34.25
C PRO A 193 -3.17 -11.93 35.49
N ALA A 194 -2.66 -11.09 36.39
CA ALA A 194 -2.07 -11.53 37.66
C ALA A 194 -2.85 -10.93 38.85
N ASN A 195 -3.15 -11.78 39.84
CA ASN A 195 -3.72 -11.29 41.10
C ASN A 195 -2.69 -10.50 41.90
N SER A 196 -3.16 -9.56 42.75
CA SER A 196 -2.30 -8.87 43.70
C SER A 196 -1.58 -9.87 44.60
N GLY A 197 -0.27 -9.71 44.77
CA GLY A 197 0.58 -10.64 45.53
C GLY A 197 1.10 -11.83 44.70
N ALA A 198 0.73 -11.96 43.45
CA ALA A 198 1.26 -13.02 42.59
C ALA A 198 2.70 -12.70 42.13
N SER A 199 3.41 -13.77 41.75
CA SER A 199 4.69 -13.67 41.05
C SER A 199 4.46 -13.85 39.54
N VAL A 200 4.72 -12.80 38.75
CA VAL A 200 4.70 -12.86 37.29
C VAL A 200 6.08 -13.26 36.82
N ILE A 201 6.17 -14.34 36.08
CA ILE A 201 7.43 -14.88 35.54
C ILE A 201 7.54 -14.50 34.09
N ILE A 202 8.72 -13.99 33.70
CA ILE A 202 9.08 -13.73 32.32
C ILE A 202 10.18 -14.69 31.93
N ASN A 203 9.88 -15.59 30.99
CA ASN A 203 10.83 -16.57 30.49
C ASN A 203 11.08 -16.32 29.00
N ALA A 204 12.33 -16.16 28.63
CA ALA A 204 12.76 -15.86 27.27
C ALA A 204 13.88 -16.80 26.84
N THR A 205 14.03 -16.99 25.53
CA THR A 205 15.15 -17.73 24.95
C THR A 205 16.46 -16.97 25.08
N GLU A 206 16.36 -15.64 25.05
CA GLU A 206 17.51 -14.74 25.16
C GLU A 206 17.70 -14.23 26.59
N LYS A 207 18.92 -13.88 26.93
CA LYS A 207 19.24 -13.35 28.25
C LYS A 207 18.62 -11.97 28.45
N ILE A 208 17.74 -11.84 29.45
CA ILE A 208 17.16 -10.58 29.88
C ILE A 208 18.21 -9.79 30.66
N GLU A 209 18.43 -8.54 30.27
CA GLU A 209 19.30 -7.61 30.99
C GLU A 209 18.52 -6.83 32.05
N ARG A 210 17.33 -6.32 31.66
CA ARG A 210 16.49 -5.49 32.53
C ARG A 210 15.02 -5.59 32.14
N ILE A 211 14.16 -5.49 33.15
CA ILE A 211 12.71 -5.35 32.99
C ILE A 211 12.28 -4.05 33.64
N GLU A 212 11.48 -3.26 32.93
CA GLU A 212 10.88 -2.03 33.43
C GLU A 212 9.36 -2.12 33.36
N LEU A 213 8.68 -1.69 34.43
CA LEU A 213 7.22 -1.51 34.44
C LEU A 213 6.89 -0.03 34.38
N ILE A 214 5.97 0.29 33.47
CA ILE A 214 5.51 1.66 33.25
C ILE A 214 4.00 1.67 33.42
N ASN A 215 3.48 2.57 34.23
CA ASN A 215 2.03 2.72 34.40
C ASN A 215 1.40 3.49 33.22
N ILE A 216 0.06 3.56 33.19
CA ILE A 216 -0.70 4.23 32.13
C ILE A 216 -0.43 5.75 32.02
N LEU A 217 0.21 6.36 33.03
CA LEU A 217 0.61 7.76 33.02
C LEU A 217 2.04 7.95 32.47
N GLY A 218 2.70 6.88 32.03
CA GLY A 218 4.08 6.90 31.55
C GLY A 218 5.13 6.90 32.67
N ALA A 219 4.74 6.77 33.92
CA ALA A 219 5.69 6.73 35.03
C ALA A 219 6.25 5.33 35.22
N LYS A 220 7.58 5.23 35.33
CA LYS A 220 8.29 4.00 35.65
C LYS A 220 8.04 3.65 37.13
N VAL A 221 7.44 2.49 37.38
CA VAL A 221 7.09 2.02 38.72
C VAL A 221 8.01 0.92 39.23
N LEU A 222 8.70 0.22 38.33
CA LEU A 222 9.69 -0.80 38.68
C LEU A 222 10.80 -0.83 37.63
N SER A 223 12.02 -1.11 38.06
CA SER A 223 13.15 -1.47 37.17
C SER A 223 13.95 -2.55 37.88
N THR A 224 14.11 -3.72 37.25
CA THR A 224 14.76 -4.88 37.85
C THR A 224 15.48 -5.74 36.80
N PRO A 225 16.63 -6.34 37.12
CA PRO A 225 17.23 -7.38 36.29
C PRO A 225 16.61 -8.78 36.51
N ASN A 226 15.72 -8.90 37.48
CA ASN A 226 15.09 -10.18 37.80
C ASN A 226 13.97 -10.50 36.80
N THR A 227 13.87 -11.75 36.41
CA THR A 227 12.84 -12.25 35.50
C THR A 227 11.49 -12.56 36.20
N THR A 228 11.39 -12.16 37.45
CA THR A 228 10.16 -12.33 38.26
C THR A 228 9.73 -10.98 38.81
N ILE A 229 8.48 -10.60 38.57
CA ILE A 229 7.85 -9.40 39.09
C ILE A 229 6.87 -9.78 40.18
N LEU A 230 7.02 -9.22 41.36
CA LEU A 230 6.02 -9.35 42.44
C LEU A 230 4.96 -8.26 42.28
N THR A 231 3.70 -8.66 42.29
CA THR A 231 2.58 -7.73 42.12
C THR A 231 2.05 -7.18 43.45
N SER A 232 2.64 -7.58 44.59
CA SER A 232 2.22 -7.08 45.92
C SER A 232 2.31 -5.57 46.09
N ASP A 233 3.30 -4.97 45.44
CA ASP A 233 3.57 -3.53 45.54
C ASP A 233 2.98 -2.73 44.36
N LEU A 234 2.21 -3.39 43.49
CA LEU A 234 1.58 -2.79 42.33
C LEU A 234 0.09 -2.55 42.63
N ALA A 235 -0.39 -1.39 42.28
CA ALA A 235 -1.82 -1.11 42.30
C ALA A 235 -2.53 -1.91 41.20
N LYS A 236 -3.81 -2.23 41.42
CA LYS A 236 -4.65 -2.84 40.38
C LYS A 236 -4.68 -1.93 39.13
N GLY A 237 -4.49 -2.52 37.96
CA GLY A 237 -4.48 -1.76 36.72
C GLY A 237 -3.66 -2.40 35.63
N THR A 238 -3.46 -1.62 34.57
CA THR A 238 -2.66 -2.02 33.39
C THR A 238 -1.29 -1.37 33.44
N TYR A 239 -0.28 -2.15 33.12
CA TYR A 239 1.12 -1.73 33.04
C TYR A 239 1.70 -2.14 31.69
N ILE A 240 2.65 -1.36 31.17
CA ILE A 240 3.54 -1.77 30.09
C ILE A 240 4.79 -2.37 30.74
N VAL A 241 5.11 -3.59 30.35
CA VAL A 241 6.35 -4.29 30.73
C VAL A 241 7.31 -4.16 29.57
N SER A 242 8.40 -3.42 29.77
CA SER A 242 9.48 -3.26 28.79
C SER A 242 10.64 -4.15 29.17
N ILE A 243 11.02 -5.07 28.29
CA ILE A 243 12.05 -6.08 28.49
C ILE A 243 13.24 -5.72 27.61
N GLN A 244 14.39 -5.44 28.22
CA GLN A 244 15.64 -5.23 27.51
C GLN A 244 16.51 -6.48 27.56
N PHE A 245 16.98 -6.92 26.41
CA PHE A 245 17.84 -8.10 26.27
C PHE A 245 19.32 -7.71 26.16
N SER A 246 20.20 -8.65 26.51
CA SER A 246 21.66 -8.42 26.54
C SER A 246 22.31 -8.15 25.19
N ASP A 247 21.58 -8.40 24.08
CA ASP A 247 22.00 -8.10 22.72
C ASP A 247 21.51 -6.71 22.23
N GLY A 248 20.89 -5.94 23.13
CA GLY A 248 20.37 -4.60 22.85
C GLY A 248 18.96 -4.55 22.29
N ARG A 249 18.32 -5.69 22.01
CA ARG A 249 16.91 -5.75 21.60
C ARG A 249 15.98 -5.43 22.76
N GLN A 250 14.77 -4.99 22.45
CA GLN A 250 13.71 -4.68 23.41
C GLN A 250 12.39 -5.32 22.96
N ALA A 251 11.58 -5.73 23.92
CA ALA A 251 10.22 -6.17 23.71
C ALA A 251 9.29 -5.53 24.75
N ASP A 252 8.09 -5.14 24.33
CA ASP A 252 7.08 -4.57 25.21
C ASP A 252 5.85 -5.47 25.27
N ASN A 253 5.24 -5.57 26.45
CA ASN A 253 4.02 -6.34 26.65
C ASN A 253 3.12 -5.63 27.69
N LYS A 254 1.86 -6.01 27.69
CA LYS A 254 0.87 -5.52 28.65
C LYS A 254 0.73 -6.51 29.81
N LEU A 255 0.89 -6.04 31.05
CA LEU A 255 0.55 -6.76 32.28
C LEU A 255 -0.72 -6.17 32.88
N ILE A 256 -1.66 -7.02 33.24
CA ILE A 256 -2.88 -6.67 33.97
C ILE A 256 -2.76 -7.20 35.40
N VAL A 257 -2.91 -6.32 36.40
CA VAL A 257 -2.95 -6.67 37.84
C VAL A 257 -4.37 -6.50 38.34
N GLU A 258 -4.94 -7.57 38.93
CA GLU A 258 -6.33 -7.65 39.42
C GLU A 258 -6.41 -7.59 40.95
#